data_e0da30f74d445d2a3e9d7a83665870bb
#
_entry.id   e0da30f74d445d2a3e9d7a83665870bb
#
_cell.length_a   1.000
_cell.length_b   1.000
_cell.length_c   1.000
_cell.angle_alpha   90.00
_cell.angle_beta   90.00
_cell.angle_gamma   90.00
#
_symmetry.space_group_name_H-M   'P 1'
#
loop_
_entity.id
_entity.type
_entity.pdbx_description
1 polymer ?
#
loop_
_entity_poly.entity_id
_entity_poly.type
_entity_poly.pdbx_seq_one_letter_code
_entity_poly.pdbx_strand_id
1 'polypeptide(L)'
;MMAGDRQFTHSGGMKLLGTTKIYELPEHTCKEVFGCKKAFVGFCGNADNFPTAIAWLLTPDGPPPKVKGIEMLMLTDKGHIYHATTLLNWTRFHNKHLAMGSGMNYAQAAMDAGKDPYEAVKIASKNDPNTGMKFNKLVM
;
A
#
# COMPACT_ATOMS: atom_id res chain seq x y z
N MET A 1 -2.37 -5.33 10.50
CA MET A 1 -1.01 -4.82 10.22
C MET A 1 -0.84 -4.60 8.73
N MET A 2 -0.21 -3.53 8.36
CA MET A 2 0.25 -3.26 7.00
C MET A 2 1.77 -3.11 7.01
N ALA A 3 2.46 -3.70 6.06
CA ALA A 3 3.91 -3.60 5.92
C ALA A 3 4.30 -3.34 4.47
N GLY A 4 5.40 -2.64 4.26
CA GLY A 4 5.95 -2.34 2.94
C GLY A 4 7.46 -2.16 2.99
N ASP A 5 8.15 -2.44 1.89
CA ASP A 5 9.54 -2.07 1.73
C ASP A 5 9.68 -0.57 1.45
N ARG A 6 10.92 -0.08 1.47
CA ARG A 6 11.23 1.33 1.25
C ARG A 6 11.98 1.56 -0.06
N GLN A 7 12.05 0.57 -0.94
CA GLN A 7 12.72 0.72 -2.23
C GLN A 7 11.77 1.26 -3.30
N PHE A 8 12.23 2.25 -4.02
CA PHE A 8 11.59 2.76 -5.23
C PHE A 8 12.45 2.41 -6.43
N THR A 9 11.81 1.89 -7.49
CA THR A 9 12.48 1.64 -8.77
C THR A 9 12.10 2.75 -9.74
N HIS A 10 13.09 3.51 -10.18
CA HIS A 10 12.90 4.58 -11.15
C HIS A 10 12.72 3.99 -12.55
N SER A 11 12.08 4.75 -13.47
CA SER A 11 11.82 4.33 -14.86
C SER A 11 13.07 3.90 -15.65
N GLY A 12 14.28 4.36 -15.26
CA GLY A 12 15.56 3.91 -15.80
C GLY A 12 16.14 2.66 -15.14
N GLY A 13 15.40 1.97 -14.27
CA GLY A 13 15.89 0.81 -13.52
C GLY A 13 16.71 1.16 -12.29
N MET A 14 16.91 2.45 -12.02
CA MET A 14 17.62 2.92 -10.82
C MET A 14 16.79 2.61 -9.57
N LYS A 15 17.44 2.02 -8.56
CA LYS A 15 16.81 1.71 -7.27
C LYS A 15 17.08 2.83 -6.28
N LEU A 16 16.04 3.39 -5.71
CA LEU A 16 16.09 4.44 -4.70
C LEU A 16 15.45 3.97 -3.40
N LEU A 17 15.97 4.42 -2.25
CA LEU A 17 15.35 4.20 -0.95
C LEU A 17 14.51 5.42 -0.58
N GLY A 18 13.19 5.23 -0.60
CA GLY A 18 12.24 6.25 -0.15
C GLY A 18 12.00 6.23 1.35
N THR A 19 11.17 7.14 1.82
CA THR A 19 10.81 7.24 3.23
C THR A 19 9.78 6.18 3.62
N THR A 20 8.68 6.08 2.88
CA THR A 20 7.63 5.08 3.12
C THR A 20 6.74 4.92 1.89
N LYS A 21 6.15 3.74 1.76
CA LYS A 21 5.07 3.44 0.80
C LYS A 21 3.74 3.20 1.50
N ILE A 22 3.72 3.29 2.83
CA ILE A 22 2.53 3.06 3.66
C ILE A 22 2.27 4.27 4.53
N TYR A 23 1.00 4.65 4.66
CA TYR A 23 0.55 5.84 5.37
C TYR A 23 -0.69 5.55 6.19
N GLU A 24 -0.78 6.20 7.35
CA GLU A 24 -2.03 6.29 8.09
C GLU A 24 -2.84 7.47 7.56
N LEU A 25 -4.11 7.24 7.24
CA LEU A 25 -5.00 8.30 6.76
C LEU A 25 -5.55 9.12 7.92
N PRO A 26 -5.76 10.44 7.72
CA PRO A 26 -6.40 11.28 8.73
C PRO A 26 -7.83 10.82 9.03
N GLU A 27 -8.27 11.04 10.25
CA GLU A 27 -9.60 10.63 10.73
C GLU A 27 -10.74 11.19 9.85
N HIS A 28 -10.63 12.45 9.41
CA HIS A 28 -11.65 13.07 8.55
C HIS A 28 -11.75 12.36 7.19
N THR A 29 -10.64 11.96 6.58
CA THR A 29 -10.64 11.18 5.35
C THR A 29 -11.26 9.80 5.57
N CYS A 30 -10.91 9.14 6.66
CA CYS A 30 -11.47 7.84 7.01
C CYS A 30 -12.99 7.92 7.14
N LYS A 31 -13.52 8.92 7.85
CA LYS A 31 -14.95 9.08 8.07
C LYS A 31 -15.70 9.50 6.82
N GLU A 32 -15.22 10.52 6.12
CA GLU A 32 -15.94 11.13 4.99
C GLU A 32 -15.87 10.31 3.71
N VAL A 33 -14.73 9.69 3.44
CA VAL A 33 -14.52 8.98 2.17
C VAL A 33 -14.78 7.47 2.31
N PHE A 34 -14.37 6.86 3.42
CA PHE A 34 -14.37 5.40 3.58
C PHE A 34 -15.31 4.88 4.67
N GLY A 35 -15.93 5.74 5.45
CA GLY A 35 -16.86 5.35 6.51
C GLY A 35 -16.24 4.49 7.62
N CYS A 36 -14.97 4.70 7.92
CA CYS A 36 -14.23 4.00 8.98
C CYS A 36 -13.61 5.01 9.96
N LYS A 37 -13.05 4.52 11.05
CA LYS A 37 -12.38 5.38 12.06
C LYS A 37 -10.89 5.54 11.77
N LYS A 38 -10.27 4.46 11.29
CA LYS A 38 -8.84 4.40 11.02
C LYS A 38 -8.58 3.57 9.77
N ALA A 39 -7.64 4.01 8.96
CA ALA A 39 -7.22 3.27 7.78
C ALA A 39 -5.74 3.49 7.49
N PHE A 40 -5.11 2.46 6.96
CA PHE A 40 -3.77 2.51 6.39
C PHE A 40 -3.88 2.33 4.89
N VAL A 41 -3.07 3.06 4.14
CA VAL A 41 -2.96 2.91 2.69
C VAL A 41 -1.52 2.63 2.30
N GLY A 42 -1.33 1.67 1.40
CA GLY A 42 -0.04 1.34 0.80
C GLY A 42 -0.07 1.55 -0.71
N PHE A 43 1.08 1.85 -1.27
CA PHE A 43 1.25 2.15 -2.68
C PHE A 43 2.30 1.25 -3.33
N CYS A 44 2.06 0.87 -4.58
CA CYS A 44 3.08 0.33 -5.46
C CYS A 44 2.86 0.82 -6.90
N GLY A 45 3.85 0.60 -7.77
CA GLY A 45 3.83 1.06 -9.15
C GLY A 45 4.69 2.29 -9.36
N ASN A 46 4.23 3.20 -10.22
CA ASN A 46 4.99 4.41 -10.56
C ASN A 46 5.02 5.41 -9.40
N ALA A 47 6.16 5.49 -8.72
CA ALA A 47 6.36 6.35 -7.56
C ALA A 47 6.19 7.85 -7.86
N ASP A 48 6.35 8.29 -9.11
CA ASP A 48 6.15 9.68 -9.50
C ASP A 48 4.71 10.16 -9.27
N ASN A 49 3.76 9.23 -9.25
CA ASN A 49 2.34 9.53 -9.05
C ASN A 49 1.86 9.35 -7.60
N PHE A 50 2.71 8.85 -6.69
CA PHE A 50 2.34 8.71 -5.27
C PHE A 50 2.01 10.05 -4.61
N PRO A 51 2.81 11.13 -4.80
CA PRO A 51 2.51 12.42 -4.17
C PRO A 51 1.13 12.97 -4.50
N THR A 52 0.68 12.85 -5.75
CA THR A 52 -0.65 13.30 -6.18
C THR A 52 -1.76 12.52 -5.48
N ALA A 53 -1.62 11.21 -5.40
CA ALA A 53 -2.60 10.35 -4.75
C ALA A 53 -2.65 10.59 -3.23
N ILE A 54 -1.49 10.64 -2.57
CA ILE A 54 -1.45 10.84 -1.11
C ILE A 54 -1.91 12.23 -0.71
N ALA A 55 -1.61 13.27 -1.50
CA ALA A 55 -2.06 14.64 -1.23
C ALA A 55 -3.59 14.71 -1.20
N TRP A 56 -4.27 14.08 -2.14
CA TRP A 56 -5.73 14.04 -2.13
C TRP A 56 -6.29 13.22 -0.96
N LEU A 57 -5.70 12.07 -0.67
CA LEU A 57 -6.13 11.22 0.46
C LEU A 57 -5.94 11.90 1.82
N LEU A 58 -4.91 12.72 1.97
CA LEU A 58 -4.68 13.48 3.20
C LEU A 58 -5.65 14.66 3.36
N THR A 59 -6.01 15.30 2.26
CA THR A 59 -6.91 16.48 2.24
C THR A 59 -7.85 16.38 1.04
N PRO A 60 -8.88 15.51 1.13
CA PRO A 60 -9.83 15.37 0.02
C PRO A 60 -10.58 16.67 -0.22
N ASP A 61 -10.43 17.24 -1.41
CA ASP A 61 -11.11 18.44 -1.84
C ASP A 61 -11.48 18.29 -3.32
N GLY A 62 -12.79 18.37 -3.60
CA GLY A 62 -13.32 18.16 -4.93
C GLY A 62 -13.17 16.73 -5.46
N PRO A 63 -13.31 16.55 -6.77
CA PRO A 63 -13.16 15.23 -7.38
C PRO A 63 -11.71 14.74 -7.27
N PRO A 64 -11.50 13.42 -7.06
CA PRO A 64 -10.14 12.89 -6.99
C PRO A 64 -9.39 13.06 -8.31
N PRO A 65 -8.09 13.39 -8.26
CA PRO A 65 -7.28 13.49 -9.47
C PRO A 65 -7.15 12.14 -10.16
N LYS A 66 -6.97 12.17 -11.48
CA LYS A 66 -6.65 10.97 -12.25
C LYS A 66 -5.18 10.61 -12.02
N VAL A 67 -4.94 9.38 -11.58
CA VAL A 67 -3.60 8.83 -11.39
C VAL A 67 -3.45 7.57 -12.24
N LYS A 68 -2.26 7.33 -12.77
CA LYS A 68 -1.95 6.19 -13.64
C LYS A 68 -0.72 5.44 -13.13
N GLY A 69 -0.69 4.13 -13.39
CA GLY A 69 0.48 3.29 -13.11
C GLY A 69 0.75 3.08 -11.64
N ILE A 70 -0.24 3.24 -10.79
CA ILE A 70 -0.15 2.94 -9.37
C ILE A 70 -1.20 1.91 -8.96
N GLU A 71 -0.89 1.16 -7.92
CA GLU A 71 -1.83 0.33 -7.20
C GLU A 71 -1.84 0.76 -5.74
N MET A 72 -3.01 0.71 -5.13
CA MET A 72 -3.22 1.09 -3.74
C MET A 72 -3.91 -0.05 -3.00
N LEU A 73 -3.45 -0.29 -1.80
CA LEU A 73 -4.06 -1.24 -0.87
C LEU A 73 -4.45 -0.49 0.39
N MET A 74 -5.69 -0.67 0.84
CA MET A 74 -6.16 -0.04 2.07
C MET A 74 -6.62 -1.10 3.06
N LEU A 75 -6.21 -0.92 4.32
CA LEU A 75 -6.66 -1.71 5.46
C LEU A 75 -7.37 -0.79 6.45
N THR A 76 -8.61 -1.11 6.80
CA THR A 76 -9.40 -0.34 7.77
C THR A 76 -9.37 -0.96 9.16
N ASP A 77 -9.77 -0.20 10.17
CA ASP A 77 -9.93 -0.66 11.56
C ASP A 77 -10.98 -1.75 11.73
N LYS A 78 -11.85 -1.92 10.73
CA LYS A 78 -12.83 -3.02 10.66
C LYS A 78 -12.24 -4.32 10.08
N GLY A 79 -10.96 -4.33 9.73
CA GLY A 79 -10.30 -5.47 9.07
C GLY A 79 -10.67 -5.62 7.59
N HIS A 80 -11.27 -4.60 6.99
CA HIS A 80 -11.61 -4.62 5.57
C HIS A 80 -10.40 -4.25 4.73
N ILE A 81 -10.17 -5.00 3.67
CA ILE A 81 -9.10 -4.77 2.70
C ILE A 81 -9.74 -4.28 1.40
N TYR A 82 -9.23 -3.17 0.89
CA TYR A 82 -9.63 -2.61 -0.40
C TYR A 82 -8.42 -2.48 -1.32
N HIS A 83 -8.65 -2.67 -2.59
CA HIS A 83 -7.66 -2.46 -3.65
C HIS A 83 -8.19 -1.46 -4.66
N ALA A 84 -7.32 -0.61 -5.17
CA ALA A 84 -7.66 0.35 -6.21
C ALA A 84 -6.46 0.65 -7.12
N THR A 85 -6.76 0.97 -8.37
CA THR A 85 -5.81 1.54 -9.33
C THR A 85 -6.13 3.00 -9.65
N THR A 86 -7.28 3.47 -9.17
CA THR A 86 -7.72 4.87 -9.21
C THR A 86 -8.25 5.29 -7.86
N LEU A 87 -8.21 6.58 -7.55
CA LEU A 87 -8.74 7.11 -6.27
C LEU A 87 -10.26 7.03 -6.17
N LEU A 88 -10.95 6.83 -7.28
CA LEU A 88 -12.42 6.80 -7.35
C LEU A 88 -13.00 5.41 -7.10
N ASN A 89 -12.32 4.35 -7.50
CA ASN A 89 -12.86 3.00 -7.54
C ASN A 89 -12.08 2.05 -6.61
N TRP A 90 -12.60 1.86 -5.40
CA TRP A 90 -12.04 0.96 -4.40
C TRP A 90 -12.85 -0.34 -4.38
N THR A 91 -12.18 -1.46 -4.64
CA THR A 91 -12.80 -2.79 -4.61
C THR A 91 -12.45 -3.50 -3.31
N ARG A 92 -13.47 -3.95 -2.58
CA ARG A 92 -13.28 -4.71 -1.35
C ARG A 92 -12.94 -6.16 -1.65
N PHE A 93 -11.89 -6.65 -1.00
CA PHE A 93 -11.49 -8.06 -1.01
C PHE A 93 -11.85 -8.73 0.31
N HIS A 94 -12.31 -9.97 0.24
CA HIS A 94 -12.69 -10.75 1.41
C HIS A 94 -11.59 -11.71 1.89
N ASN A 95 -10.38 -11.53 1.39
CA ASN A 95 -9.21 -12.27 1.83
C ASN A 95 -8.78 -11.83 3.23
N LYS A 96 -8.20 -12.75 4.01
CA LYS A 96 -7.60 -12.41 5.31
C LYS A 96 -6.33 -11.58 5.16
N HIS A 97 -5.60 -11.79 4.09
CA HIS A 97 -4.39 -11.05 3.74
C HIS A 97 -4.34 -10.83 2.23
N LEU A 98 -3.70 -9.76 1.84
CA LEU A 98 -3.51 -9.42 0.44
C LEU A 98 -2.14 -8.75 0.26
N ALA A 99 -1.41 -9.16 -0.76
CA ALA A 99 -0.14 -8.56 -1.16
C ALA A 99 -0.28 -7.90 -2.53
N MET A 100 0.53 -6.88 -2.79
CA MET A 100 0.64 -6.24 -4.10
C MET A 100 2.09 -5.88 -4.40
N GLY A 101 2.37 -5.56 -5.65
CA GLY A 101 3.70 -5.21 -6.12
C GLY A 101 4.50 -6.40 -6.66
N SER A 102 5.76 -6.17 -7.03
CA SER A 102 6.61 -7.17 -7.68
C SER A 102 6.86 -8.41 -6.82
N GLY A 103 6.96 -8.24 -5.50
CA GLY A 103 7.17 -9.33 -4.54
C GLY A 103 5.89 -10.01 -4.07
N MET A 104 4.74 -9.72 -4.64
CA MET A 104 3.44 -10.14 -4.11
C MET A 104 3.29 -11.65 -3.99
N ASN A 105 3.82 -12.43 -4.92
CA ASN A 105 3.69 -13.89 -4.88
C ASN A 105 4.40 -14.48 -3.67
N TYR A 106 5.58 -13.97 -3.33
CA TYR A 106 6.33 -14.41 -2.16
C TYR A 106 5.67 -13.97 -0.87
N ALA A 107 5.23 -12.71 -0.80
CA ALA A 107 4.57 -12.17 0.37
C ALA A 107 3.21 -12.83 0.63
N GLN A 108 2.41 -13.04 -0.41
CA GLN A 108 1.12 -13.73 -0.29
C GLN A 108 1.29 -15.15 0.22
N ALA A 109 2.21 -15.93 -0.39
CA ALA A 109 2.48 -17.28 0.05
C ALA A 109 2.96 -17.37 1.50
N ALA A 110 3.80 -16.41 1.93
CA ALA A 110 4.27 -16.35 3.31
C ALA A 110 3.12 -16.07 4.29
N MET A 111 2.23 -15.14 3.96
CA MET A 111 1.05 -14.84 4.79
C MET A 111 0.06 -16.00 4.83
N ASP A 112 -0.16 -16.68 3.71
CA ASP A 112 -0.99 -17.88 3.64
C ASP A 112 -0.42 -19.02 4.49
N ALA A 113 0.91 -19.06 4.68
CA ALA A 113 1.61 -20.00 5.56
C ALA A 113 1.65 -19.54 7.04
N GLY A 114 1.00 -18.44 7.38
CA GLY A 114 0.86 -17.96 8.77
C GLY A 114 1.84 -16.87 9.19
N LYS A 115 2.66 -16.33 8.28
CA LYS A 115 3.53 -15.20 8.59
C LYS A 115 2.75 -13.89 8.64
N ASP A 116 3.16 -12.97 9.52
CA ASP A 116 2.57 -11.63 9.51
C ASP A 116 3.05 -10.81 8.30
N PRO A 117 2.40 -9.68 7.97
CA PRO A 117 2.78 -8.87 6.81
C PRO A 117 4.23 -8.36 6.84
N TYR A 118 4.77 -8.04 8.00
CA TYR A 118 6.15 -7.58 8.13
C TYR A 118 7.16 -8.68 7.82
N GLU A 119 6.93 -9.88 8.34
CA GLU A 119 7.74 -11.07 8.02
C GLU A 119 7.61 -11.45 6.54
N ALA A 120 6.41 -11.33 5.97
CA ALA A 120 6.14 -11.60 4.57
C ALA A 120 6.93 -10.69 3.63
N VAL A 121 7.01 -9.38 3.93
CA VAL A 121 7.82 -8.43 3.17
C VAL A 121 9.31 -8.77 3.26
N LYS A 122 9.80 -9.20 4.42
CA LYS A 122 11.18 -9.67 4.57
C LYS A 122 11.49 -10.89 3.70
N ILE A 123 10.56 -11.84 3.64
CA ILE A 123 10.68 -13.03 2.79
C ILE A 123 10.69 -12.63 1.31
N ALA A 124 9.79 -11.74 0.90
CA ALA A 124 9.76 -11.22 -0.47
C ALA A 124 11.08 -10.54 -0.84
N SER A 125 11.68 -9.78 0.07
CA SER A 125 12.95 -9.08 -0.19
C SER A 125 14.13 -10.00 -0.47
N LYS A 126 14.11 -11.21 0.06
CA LYS A 126 15.14 -12.21 -0.19
C LYS A 126 15.03 -12.86 -1.58
N ASN A 127 13.87 -12.82 -2.20
CA ASN A 127 13.55 -13.53 -3.43
C ASN A 127 13.27 -12.60 -4.62
N ASP A 128 12.79 -11.39 -4.36
CA ASP A 128 12.49 -10.40 -5.40
C ASP A 128 13.50 -9.25 -5.37
N PRO A 129 14.26 -9.01 -6.46
CA PRO A 129 15.26 -7.94 -6.51
C PRO A 129 14.65 -6.53 -6.45
N ASN A 130 13.35 -6.38 -6.73
CA ASN A 130 12.64 -5.11 -6.68
C ASN A 130 12.03 -4.81 -5.31
N THR A 131 12.09 -5.75 -4.38
CA THR A 131 11.70 -5.54 -2.98
C THR A 131 12.93 -5.16 -2.16
N GLY A 132 12.90 -4.00 -1.51
CA GLY A 132 14.04 -3.46 -0.77
C GLY A 132 14.31 -4.18 0.56
N MET A 133 15.47 -3.86 1.16
CA MET A 133 15.93 -4.46 2.41
C MET A 133 15.56 -3.66 3.66
N LYS A 134 14.97 -2.47 3.51
CA LYS A 134 14.43 -1.65 4.61
C LYS A 134 12.91 -1.67 4.55
N PHE A 135 12.28 -1.80 5.72
CA PHE A 135 10.83 -2.03 5.83
C PHE A 135 10.17 -1.06 6.80
N ASN A 136 8.89 -0.80 6.54
CA ASN A 136 7.98 -0.10 7.44
C ASN A 136 6.81 -1.01 7.80
N LYS A 137 6.21 -0.77 8.97
CA LYS A 137 4.94 -1.40 9.33
C LYS A 137 4.05 -0.41 10.07
N LEU A 138 2.73 -0.58 9.89
CA LEU A 138 1.69 0.09 10.67
C LEU A 138 0.81 -0.97 11.30
N VAL A 139 0.47 -0.77 12.56
CA VAL A 139 -0.35 -1.70 13.34
C VAL A 139 -1.58 -0.95 13.85
N MET A 140 -2.76 -1.53 13.66
CA MET A 140 -4.02 -0.99 14.19
C MET A 140 -4.06 -1.03 15.72
#